data_fefbc9a8b9603b132217895ef57a87a2
#
_entry.id   fefbc9a8b9603b132217895ef57a87a2
#
_cell.length_a   1.000
_cell.length_b   1.000
_cell.length_c   1.000
_cell.angle_alpha   90.00
_cell.angle_beta   90.00
_cell.angle_gamma   90.00
#
_symmetry.space_group_name_H-M   'P 1'
#
loop_
_entity.id
_entity.type
_entity.pdbx_description
1 polymer ?
#
loop_
_entity_poly.entity_id
_entity_poly.type
_entity_poly.pdbx_seq_one_letter_code
_entity_poly.pdbx_strand_id
1 'polypeptide(L)'
;VILGLVAAALGFAVLAFGGVRIQEFLIVEGLVGASAVIWLIRIWTVRDHRLLWPPVCWAVLAFAGWAVWRTLQADVQYVAWAELIRILTYTTLFFVSLNNLHRQSTAQFLTWFLVGLATLLCFYGAYQFATSSNTVWGLDRGEGYTHRASGSYVCPNHFAGLLEMLIPVALAIVVAGRIKPLGRILLGYCALAMLAGLALTLSRGGWIAGGFGIFLVLVALARHRDYRWAALASIALLLIVGGTVASKTRSLQKRLAVADDLNPQARNTRPMIWSAATQMWRDHPWLGVGPAHFAERFKQYRTHWVYAEPERAHNDYLDGLADWGIAGAALVGTTWVLFAVGGLRTLRQVRRDPGNLETKRSSRYTFVLGALCGLAALLAHSFTDFNLHIPANAMVAVALLALLTGFSRYATDDGWVSSKVPWRPLISVVVMALAGVLMWDTWHRGQETSHFLKGRRARDGSNEQIEALLAAWKVEPRNAITALYLGEAYRVRSWAGAEGFEKLAEEAHGWFQRAALLNPYNPIPHFRSGMCLDWIGRHDDAAPFYDAALKVDPQGRITSFHIGWHHLQSGDPIKAREWFLRSIDQGYPPYAPAETYLRLIDRDRTPSSGR
;
A
#
# COMPACT_ATOMS: atom_id res chain seq x y z
N VAL A 1 -26.85 10.93 -2.69
CA VAL A 1 -26.46 9.59 -2.21
C VAL A 1 -25.06 9.22 -2.72
N ILE A 2 -24.81 9.12 -4.05
CA ILE A 2 -23.49 8.70 -4.59
C ILE A 2 -22.34 9.57 -4.05
N LEU A 3 -22.47 10.91 -4.05
CA LEU A 3 -21.47 11.79 -3.47
C LEU A 3 -21.20 11.48 -2.00
N GLY A 4 -22.26 11.19 -1.23
CA GLY A 4 -22.11 10.82 0.20
C GLY A 4 -21.37 9.49 0.38
N LEU A 5 -21.67 8.47 -0.43
CA LEU A 5 -20.99 7.16 -0.37
C LEU A 5 -19.51 7.27 -0.78
N VAL A 6 -19.21 8.03 -1.84
CA VAL A 6 -17.83 8.27 -2.27
C VAL A 6 -17.05 9.06 -1.20
N ALA A 7 -17.65 10.12 -0.64
CA ALA A 7 -17.02 10.89 0.44
C ALA A 7 -16.82 10.02 1.70
N ALA A 8 -17.79 9.17 2.04
CA ALA A 8 -17.66 8.23 3.15
C ALA A 8 -16.54 7.20 2.91
N ALA A 9 -16.43 6.63 1.70
CA ALA A 9 -15.37 5.69 1.36
C ALA A 9 -13.98 6.34 1.45
N LEU A 10 -13.81 7.55 0.87
CA LEU A 10 -12.57 8.31 0.95
C LEU A 10 -12.23 8.72 2.38
N GLY A 11 -13.21 9.25 3.11
CA GLY A 11 -13.03 9.68 4.50
C GLY A 11 -12.71 8.54 5.43
N PHE A 12 -13.41 7.41 5.29
CA PHE A 12 -13.15 6.22 6.10
C PHE A 12 -11.75 5.65 5.80
N ALA A 13 -11.38 5.50 4.52
CA ALA A 13 -10.04 5.03 4.16
C ALA A 13 -8.93 5.90 4.77
N VAL A 14 -9.09 7.23 4.73
CA VAL A 14 -8.13 8.19 5.31
C VAL A 14 -8.10 8.08 6.83
N LEU A 15 -9.24 7.94 7.51
CA LEU A 15 -9.32 7.88 8.98
C LEU A 15 -8.89 6.51 9.54
N ALA A 16 -9.12 5.45 8.80
CA ALA A 16 -8.94 4.08 9.24
C ALA A 16 -7.59 3.51 8.74
N PHE A 17 -6.50 3.95 9.35
CA PHE A 17 -5.12 3.49 9.11
C PHE A 17 -4.66 3.55 7.65
N GLY A 18 -5.24 4.44 6.84
CA GLY A 18 -4.98 4.47 5.40
C GLY A 18 -5.66 3.35 4.61
N GLY A 19 -6.59 2.61 5.23
CA GLY A 19 -7.28 1.47 4.64
C GLY A 19 -6.40 0.24 4.39
N VAL A 20 -5.24 0.14 5.06
CA VAL A 20 -4.25 -0.93 4.77
C VAL A 20 -4.64 -2.28 5.35
N ARG A 21 -5.43 -2.31 6.42
CA ARG A 21 -5.88 -3.56 7.02
C ARG A 21 -7.09 -4.10 6.27
N ILE A 22 -7.21 -5.42 6.22
CA ILE A 22 -8.31 -6.07 5.51
C ILE A 22 -9.69 -5.62 6.00
N GLN A 23 -9.88 -5.47 7.31
CA GLN A 23 -11.16 -5.08 7.92
C GLN A 23 -11.63 -3.71 7.47
N GLU A 24 -10.72 -2.74 7.46
CA GLU A 24 -11.01 -1.38 7.02
C GLU A 24 -11.23 -1.34 5.51
N PHE A 25 -10.46 -2.11 4.74
CA PHE A 25 -10.61 -2.15 3.29
C PHE A 25 -11.94 -2.76 2.86
N LEU A 26 -12.44 -3.78 3.54
CA LEU A 26 -13.76 -4.38 3.28
C LEU A 26 -14.91 -3.36 3.42
N ILE A 27 -14.83 -2.44 4.40
CA ILE A 27 -15.81 -1.36 4.54
C ILE A 27 -15.74 -0.40 3.35
N VAL A 28 -14.53 -0.02 2.95
CA VAL A 28 -14.29 0.83 1.79
C VAL A 28 -14.85 0.21 0.51
N GLU A 29 -14.54 -1.06 0.29
CA GLU A 29 -15.00 -1.86 -0.84
C GLU A 29 -16.53 -1.93 -0.89
N GLY A 30 -17.18 -2.22 0.24
CA GLY A 30 -18.64 -2.24 0.37
C GLY A 30 -19.28 -0.88 0.04
N LEU A 31 -18.69 0.23 0.49
CA LEU A 31 -19.16 1.59 0.18
C LEU A 31 -19.02 1.92 -1.31
N VAL A 32 -17.92 1.51 -1.94
CA VAL A 32 -17.71 1.68 -3.39
C VAL A 32 -18.68 0.79 -4.17
N GLY A 33 -18.85 -0.47 -3.77
CA GLY A 33 -19.84 -1.38 -4.35
C GLY A 33 -21.27 -0.83 -4.26
N ALA A 34 -21.65 -0.32 -3.08
CA ALA A 34 -22.95 0.34 -2.89
C ALA A 34 -23.12 1.58 -3.80
N SER A 35 -22.05 2.37 -4.00
CA SER A 35 -22.10 3.50 -4.92
C SER A 35 -22.33 3.08 -6.39
N ALA A 36 -21.79 1.92 -6.79
CA ALA A 36 -22.01 1.33 -8.11
C ALA A 36 -23.45 0.85 -8.27
N VAL A 37 -24.05 0.23 -7.25
CA VAL A 37 -25.49 -0.16 -7.25
C VAL A 37 -26.38 1.07 -7.43
N ILE A 38 -26.12 2.16 -6.69
CA ILE A 38 -26.89 3.40 -6.83
C ILE A 38 -26.68 4.02 -8.23
N TRP A 39 -25.48 3.92 -8.80
CA TRP A 39 -25.24 4.37 -10.17
C TRP A 39 -26.02 3.53 -11.18
N LEU A 40 -26.09 2.20 -11.02
CA LEU A 40 -26.88 1.31 -11.85
C LEU A 40 -28.38 1.72 -11.85
N ILE A 41 -28.94 1.97 -10.66
CA ILE A 41 -30.31 2.48 -10.53
C ILE A 41 -30.47 3.82 -11.28
N ARG A 42 -29.52 4.73 -11.14
CA ARG A 42 -29.54 6.04 -11.78
C ARG A 42 -29.51 5.97 -13.30
N ILE A 43 -28.78 5.03 -13.90
CA ILE A 43 -28.72 4.82 -15.36
C ILE A 43 -30.12 4.64 -15.95
N TRP A 44 -31.04 3.98 -15.23
CA TRP A 44 -32.38 3.69 -15.69
C TRP A 44 -33.46 4.67 -15.22
N THR A 45 -33.27 5.31 -14.07
CA THR A 45 -34.28 6.23 -13.51
C THR A 45 -34.15 7.67 -14.04
N VAL A 46 -32.93 8.08 -14.45
CA VAL A 46 -32.69 9.43 -14.98
C VAL A 46 -32.67 9.42 -16.50
N ARG A 47 -33.70 10.05 -17.13
CA ARG A 47 -33.88 10.06 -18.61
C ARG A 47 -32.65 10.67 -19.32
N ASP A 48 -32.14 11.80 -18.81
CA ASP A 48 -31.04 12.55 -19.43
C ASP A 48 -29.64 12.16 -18.89
N HIS A 49 -29.54 10.96 -18.29
CA HIS A 49 -28.23 10.47 -17.86
C HIS A 49 -27.36 10.19 -19.09
N ARG A 50 -26.26 10.92 -19.20
CA ARG A 50 -25.27 10.78 -20.28
C ARG A 50 -24.00 10.11 -19.74
N LEU A 51 -23.40 9.26 -20.54
CA LEU A 51 -22.15 8.58 -20.22
C LEU A 51 -20.97 9.39 -20.76
N LEU A 52 -20.04 9.73 -19.87
CA LEU A 52 -18.76 10.35 -20.21
C LEU A 52 -17.70 9.25 -20.35
N TRP A 53 -17.10 9.19 -21.55
CA TRP A 53 -16.19 8.09 -21.92
C TRP A 53 -14.98 8.61 -22.72
N PRO A 54 -14.08 9.41 -22.12
CA PRO A 54 -12.85 9.85 -22.78
C PRO A 54 -11.88 8.67 -23.00
N PRO A 55 -10.85 8.83 -23.86
CA PRO A 55 -9.94 7.73 -24.23
C PRO A 55 -9.27 7.02 -23.06
N VAL A 56 -9.02 7.71 -21.95
CA VAL A 56 -8.42 7.12 -20.74
C VAL A 56 -9.27 6.00 -20.15
N CYS A 57 -10.59 5.99 -20.34
CA CYS A 57 -11.48 4.92 -19.89
C CYS A 57 -11.06 3.56 -20.43
N TRP A 58 -10.60 3.51 -21.70
CA TRP A 58 -10.13 2.28 -22.33
C TRP A 58 -8.82 1.79 -21.70
N ALA A 59 -7.91 2.69 -21.35
CA ALA A 59 -6.65 2.31 -20.68
C ALA A 59 -6.90 1.76 -19.27
N VAL A 60 -7.83 2.37 -18.51
CA VAL A 60 -8.25 1.87 -17.19
C VAL A 60 -8.86 0.47 -17.30
N LEU A 61 -9.76 0.24 -18.27
CA LEU A 61 -10.37 -1.09 -18.49
C LEU A 61 -9.34 -2.11 -18.99
N ALA A 62 -8.42 -1.70 -19.85
CA ALA A 62 -7.36 -2.58 -20.35
C ALA A 62 -6.47 -3.08 -19.18
N PHE A 63 -6.10 -2.18 -18.25
CA PHE A 63 -5.36 -2.59 -17.07
C PHE A 63 -6.20 -3.48 -16.13
N ALA A 64 -7.49 -3.17 -15.92
CA ALA A 64 -8.36 -4.02 -15.13
C ALA A 64 -8.53 -5.42 -15.74
N GLY A 65 -8.70 -5.51 -17.07
CA GLY A 65 -8.75 -6.79 -17.79
C GLY A 65 -7.42 -7.57 -17.71
N TRP A 66 -6.30 -6.87 -17.81
CA TRP A 66 -4.96 -7.43 -17.59
C TRP A 66 -4.81 -8.00 -16.17
N ALA A 67 -5.28 -7.25 -15.16
CA ALA A 67 -5.24 -7.69 -13.77
C ALA A 67 -6.08 -8.96 -13.55
N VAL A 68 -7.29 -9.05 -14.13
CA VAL A 68 -8.09 -10.28 -14.09
C VAL A 68 -7.32 -11.45 -14.69
N TRP A 69 -6.78 -11.29 -15.90
CA TRP A 69 -6.04 -12.35 -16.58
C TRP A 69 -4.80 -12.79 -15.80
N ARG A 70 -4.02 -11.86 -15.26
CA ARG A 70 -2.83 -12.17 -14.45
C ARG A 70 -3.17 -12.86 -13.13
N THR A 71 -4.29 -12.49 -12.50
CA THR A 71 -4.77 -13.14 -11.28
C THR A 71 -5.12 -14.61 -11.52
N LEU A 72 -5.74 -14.94 -12.66
CA LEU A 72 -6.07 -16.32 -13.01
C LEU A 72 -4.84 -17.22 -13.22
N GLN A 73 -3.67 -16.61 -13.50
CA GLN A 73 -2.40 -17.31 -13.70
C GLN A 73 -1.46 -17.24 -12.49
N ALA A 74 -1.89 -16.64 -11.39
CA ALA A 74 -1.04 -16.41 -10.25
C ALA A 74 -0.79 -17.69 -9.45
N ASP A 75 0.43 -17.87 -8.97
CA ASP A 75 0.83 -19.02 -8.16
C ASP A 75 0.19 -18.99 -6.75
N VAL A 76 0.08 -17.79 -6.16
CA VAL A 76 -0.57 -17.59 -4.85
C VAL A 76 -1.90 -16.87 -5.06
N GLN A 77 -2.94 -17.67 -5.31
CA GLN A 77 -4.27 -17.19 -5.72
C GLN A 77 -4.90 -16.22 -4.71
N TYR A 78 -4.76 -16.48 -3.41
CA TYR A 78 -5.37 -15.64 -2.38
C TYR A 78 -4.82 -14.21 -2.37
N VAL A 79 -3.49 -14.07 -2.53
CA VAL A 79 -2.82 -12.76 -2.56
C VAL A 79 -3.16 -12.01 -3.84
N ALA A 80 -3.12 -12.70 -4.98
CA ALA A 80 -3.47 -12.12 -6.28
C ALA A 80 -4.93 -11.67 -6.33
N TRP A 81 -5.84 -12.44 -5.74
CA TRP A 81 -7.26 -12.08 -5.63
C TRP A 81 -7.45 -10.80 -4.80
N ALA A 82 -6.77 -10.68 -3.67
CA ALA A 82 -6.83 -9.47 -2.84
C ALA A 82 -6.37 -8.22 -3.60
N GLU A 83 -5.33 -8.33 -4.42
CA GLU A 83 -4.85 -7.24 -5.25
C GLU A 83 -5.83 -6.91 -6.39
N LEU A 84 -6.42 -7.92 -7.03
CA LEU A 84 -7.47 -7.74 -8.04
C LEU A 84 -8.66 -6.95 -7.48
N ILE A 85 -9.13 -7.31 -6.29
CA ILE A 85 -10.25 -6.60 -5.65
C ILE A 85 -9.91 -5.14 -5.38
N ARG A 86 -8.67 -4.82 -4.98
CA ARG A 86 -8.22 -3.42 -4.86
C ARG A 86 -8.31 -2.67 -6.20
N ILE A 87 -7.82 -3.28 -7.28
CA ILE A 87 -7.85 -2.71 -8.63
C ILE A 87 -9.30 -2.51 -9.10
N LEU A 88 -10.18 -3.49 -8.90
CA LEU A 88 -11.60 -3.40 -9.26
C LEU A 88 -12.33 -2.33 -8.43
N THR A 89 -11.99 -2.18 -7.15
CA THR A 89 -12.51 -1.12 -6.28
C THR A 89 -12.11 0.26 -6.80
N TYR A 90 -10.84 0.46 -7.16
CA TYR A 90 -10.35 1.72 -7.72
C TYR A 90 -10.93 2.00 -9.10
N THR A 91 -11.05 0.99 -9.95
CA THR A 91 -11.72 1.08 -11.26
C THR A 91 -13.17 1.49 -11.12
N THR A 92 -13.90 0.86 -10.19
CA THR A 92 -15.30 1.19 -9.90
C THR A 92 -15.43 2.62 -9.38
N LEU A 93 -14.59 3.02 -8.41
CA LEU A 93 -14.55 4.38 -7.89
C LEU A 93 -14.29 5.42 -8.99
N PHE A 94 -13.36 5.13 -9.93
CA PHE A 94 -13.08 5.99 -11.06
C PHE A 94 -14.32 6.20 -11.93
N PHE A 95 -14.97 5.12 -12.39
CA PHE A 95 -16.14 5.24 -13.28
C PHE A 95 -17.35 5.84 -12.60
N VAL A 96 -17.61 5.48 -11.35
CA VAL A 96 -18.68 6.09 -10.55
C VAL A 96 -18.45 7.59 -10.39
N SER A 97 -17.25 8.00 -10.01
CA SER A 97 -16.92 9.41 -9.80
C SER A 97 -16.95 10.20 -11.11
N LEU A 98 -16.37 9.68 -12.19
CA LEU A 98 -16.35 10.30 -13.51
C LEU A 98 -17.77 10.59 -14.01
N ASN A 99 -18.69 9.63 -13.88
CA ASN A 99 -20.01 9.72 -14.47
C ASN A 99 -21.07 10.36 -13.56
N ASN A 100 -20.78 10.55 -12.28
CA ASN A 100 -21.75 11.11 -11.33
C ASN A 100 -21.29 12.38 -10.63
N LEU A 101 -19.96 12.61 -10.49
CA LEU A 101 -19.41 13.71 -9.69
C LEU A 101 -18.73 14.80 -10.53
N HIS A 102 -18.98 14.85 -11.81
CA HIS A 102 -18.35 15.76 -12.76
C HIS A 102 -18.77 17.25 -12.63
N ARG A 103 -19.73 17.59 -11.75
CA ARG A 103 -20.14 18.99 -11.53
C ARG A 103 -19.09 19.73 -10.69
N GLN A 104 -18.88 21.02 -11.00
CA GLN A 104 -17.94 21.86 -10.24
C GLN A 104 -18.27 21.90 -8.74
N SER A 105 -19.54 21.95 -8.36
CA SER A 105 -19.99 21.95 -6.96
C SER A 105 -19.58 20.67 -6.21
N THR A 106 -19.66 19.51 -6.87
CA THR A 106 -19.26 18.23 -6.26
C THR A 106 -17.75 18.12 -6.11
N ALA A 107 -16.98 18.59 -7.10
CA ALA A 107 -15.53 18.67 -7.00
C ALA A 107 -15.08 19.63 -5.89
N GLN A 108 -15.73 20.79 -5.76
CA GLN A 108 -15.48 21.72 -4.66
C GLN A 108 -15.79 21.08 -3.30
N PHE A 109 -16.94 20.42 -3.16
CA PHE A 109 -17.30 19.73 -1.93
C PHE A 109 -16.25 18.70 -1.53
N LEU A 110 -15.87 17.80 -2.44
CA LEU A 110 -14.86 16.77 -2.15
C LEU A 110 -13.49 17.40 -1.83
N THR A 111 -13.11 18.48 -2.50
CA THR A 111 -11.87 19.20 -2.20
C THR A 111 -11.89 19.77 -0.78
N TRP A 112 -12.95 20.48 -0.40
CA TRP A 112 -13.10 21.04 0.95
C TRP A 112 -13.15 19.95 2.02
N PHE A 113 -13.86 18.86 1.74
CA PHE A 113 -13.97 17.71 2.62
C PHE A 113 -12.59 17.07 2.88
N LEU A 114 -11.83 16.76 1.82
CA LEU A 114 -10.51 16.14 1.94
C LEU A 114 -9.49 17.08 2.58
N VAL A 115 -9.48 18.37 2.22
CA VAL A 115 -8.59 19.37 2.83
C VAL A 115 -8.92 19.57 4.30
N GLY A 116 -10.19 19.66 4.66
CA GLY A 116 -10.63 19.75 6.05
C GLY A 116 -10.21 18.53 6.87
N LEU A 117 -10.44 17.34 6.33
CA LEU A 117 -10.04 16.08 6.96
C LEU A 117 -8.52 16.00 7.15
N ALA A 118 -7.74 16.29 6.11
CA ALA A 118 -6.27 16.31 6.19
C ALA A 118 -5.77 17.33 7.23
N THR A 119 -6.43 18.49 7.32
CA THR A 119 -6.11 19.52 8.33
C THR A 119 -6.34 18.99 9.75
N LEU A 120 -7.47 18.34 10.02
CA LEU A 120 -7.74 17.71 11.32
C LEU A 120 -6.69 16.66 11.66
N LEU A 121 -6.28 15.86 10.68
CA LEU A 121 -5.22 14.88 10.88
C LEU A 121 -3.84 15.52 11.11
N CYS A 122 -3.58 16.72 10.58
CA CYS A 122 -2.35 17.45 10.90
C CYS A 122 -2.32 17.88 12.37
N PHE A 123 -3.44 18.28 12.97
CA PHE A 123 -3.50 18.56 14.41
C PHE A 123 -3.27 17.30 15.25
N TYR A 124 -3.89 16.17 14.84
CA TYR A 124 -3.63 14.91 15.53
C TYR A 124 -2.16 14.47 15.37
N GLY A 125 -1.57 14.63 14.18
CA GLY A 125 -0.16 14.37 13.93
C GLY A 125 0.78 15.29 14.74
N ALA A 126 0.41 16.57 14.92
CA ALA A 126 1.14 17.50 15.79
C ALA A 126 1.08 17.06 17.27
N TYR A 127 -0.06 16.56 17.72
CA TYR A 127 -0.19 15.93 19.04
C TYR A 127 0.72 14.71 19.18
N GLN A 128 0.73 13.79 18.20
CA GLN A 128 1.62 12.61 18.18
C GLN A 128 3.10 13.05 18.27
N PHE A 129 3.48 14.07 17.51
CA PHE A 129 4.85 14.59 17.51
C PHE A 129 5.23 15.20 18.86
N ALA A 130 4.38 16.05 19.43
CA ALA A 130 4.65 16.76 20.68
C ALA A 130 4.70 15.83 21.90
N THR A 131 3.85 14.78 21.92
CA THR A 131 3.80 13.79 23.01
C THR A 131 4.71 12.59 22.78
N SER A 132 5.42 12.53 21.65
CA SER A 132 6.20 11.35 21.24
C SER A 132 5.37 10.07 21.20
N SER A 133 4.07 10.18 20.95
CA SER A 133 3.14 9.05 20.93
C SER A 133 3.47 8.12 19.76
N ASN A 134 3.57 6.82 20.05
CA ASN A 134 3.76 5.77 19.03
C ASN A 134 2.45 5.07 18.67
N THR A 135 1.29 5.70 18.89
CA THR A 135 -0.01 5.08 18.65
C THR A 135 -0.84 5.83 17.62
N VAL A 136 -1.70 5.09 16.93
CA VAL A 136 -2.82 5.62 16.13
C VAL A 136 -4.10 5.04 16.72
N TRP A 137 -5.01 5.90 17.14
CA TRP A 137 -6.28 5.50 17.80
C TRP A 137 -6.07 4.49 18.94
N GLY A 138 -4.96 4.63 19.71
CA GLY A 138 -4.61 3.74 20.81
C GLY A 138 -3.91 2.43 20.40
N LEU A 139 -3.72 2.16 19.11
CA LEU A 139 -3.00 0.99 18.62
C LEU A 139 -1.56 1.35 18.25
N ASP A 140 -0.62 0.49 18.61
CA ASP A 140 0.80 0.70 18.34
C ASP A 140 1.10 0.73 16.83
N ARG A 141 1.96 1.67 16.42
CA ARG A 141 2.44 1.80 15.02
C ARG A 141 3.67 0.94 14.71
N GLY A 142 4.25 0.30 15.70
CA GLY A 142 5.55 -0.35 15.61
C GLY A 142 6.73 0.60 15.87
N GLU A 143 7.90 0.02 16.06
CA GLU A 143 9.13 0.75 16.36
C GLU A 143 9.58 1.66 15.20
N GLY A 144 10.24 2.76 15.56
CA GLY A 144 10.86 3.68 14.58
C GLY A 144 9.99 4.86 14.14
N TYR A 145 8.75 4.99 14.60
CA TYR A 145 7.87 6.11 14.27
C TYR A 145 7.67 7.13 15.40
N THR A 146 8.26 6.91 16.56
CA THR A 146 8.32 7.88 17.67
C THR A 146 8.87 9.21 17.18
N HIS A 147 8.33 10.32 17.66
CA HIS A 147 8.69 11.68 17.22
C HIS A 147 8.42 12.00 15.74
N ARG A 148 7.45 11.31 15.12
CA ARG A 148 7.03 11.60 13.75
C ARG A 148 5.50 11.67 13.67
N ALA A 149 4.97 12.68 12.98
CA ALA A 149 3.54 12.80 12.72
C ALA A 149 3.11 11.80 11.64
N SER A 150 2.06 11.01 11.90
CA SER A 150 1.46 10.14 10.90
C SER A 150 -0.06 10.35 10.75
N GLY A 151 -0.66 11.21 11.57
CA GLY A 151 -2.11 11.33 11.61
C GLY A 151 -2.75 9.97 11.91
N SER A 152 -3.72 9.59 11.11
CA SER A 152 -4.39 8.28 11.19
C SER A 152 -3.66 7.15 10.46
N TYR A 153 -2.57 7.43 9.76
CA TYR A 153 -1.78 6.41 9.05
C TYR A 153 -0.80 5.71 9.99
N VAL A 154 -0.46 4.47 9.70
CA VAL A 154 0.60 3.75 10.41
C VAL A 154 1.96 4.38 10.11
N CYS A 155 2.25 4.63 8.82
CA CYS A 155 3.53 5.16 8.37
C CYS A 155 3.46 6.68 8.10
N PRO A 156 4.37 7.49 8.68
CA PRO A 156 4.45 8.93 8.40
C PRO A 156 4.65 9.29 6.92
N ASN A 157 5.33 8.43 6.15
CA ASN A 157 5.54 8.69 4.72
C ASN A 157 4.23 8.63 3.93
N HIS A 158 3.33 7.72 4.30
CA HIS A 158 2.03 7.58 3.66
C HIS A 158 1.11 8.76 3.99
N PHE A 159 1.18 9.28 5.21
CA PHE A 159 0.50 10.54 5.56
C PHE A 159 1.05 11.72 4.75
N ALA A 160 2.37 11.80 4.57
CA ALA A 160 2.98 12.79 3.68
C ALA A 160 2.43 12.68 2.26
N GLY A 161 2.22 11.45 1.73
CA GLY A 161 1.60 11.18 0.43
C GLY A 161 0.20 11.78 0.26
N LEU A 162 -0.63 11.75 1.31
CA LEU A 162 -1.93 12.45 1.30
C LEU A 162 -1.75 13.96 1.22
N LEU A 163 -0.85 14.51 2.07
CA LEU A 163 -0.67 15.96 2.18
C LEU A 163 -0.11 16.57 0.91
N GLU A 164 0.89 15.93 0.28
CA GLU A 164 1.51 16.43 -0.96
C GLU A 164 0.55 16.46 -2.15
N MET A 165 -0.48 15.61 -2.17
CA MET A 165 -1.55 15.69 -3.17
C MET A 165 -2.48 16.87 -2.93
N LEU A 166 -2.82 17.18 -1.68
CA LEU A 166 -3.85 18.18 -1.34
C LEU A 166 -3.30 19.59 -1.19
N ILE A 167 -2.05 19.76 -0.77
CA ILE A 167 -1.42 21.09 -0.61
C ILE A 167 -1.42 21.89 -1.92
N PRO A 168 -1.00 21.34 -3.08
CA PRO A 168 -1.05 22.07 -4.35
C PRO A 168 -2.46 22.49 -4.74
N VAL A 169 -3.48 21.64 -4.47
CA VAL A 169 -4.89 21.96 -4.73
C VAL A 169 -5.33 23.15 -3.87
N ALA A 170 -5.05 23.10 -2.57
CA ALA A 170 -5.42 24.18 -1.65
C ALA A 170 -4.72 25.50 -2.03
N LEU A 171 -3.42 25.46 -2.29
CA LEU A 171 -2.64 26.65 -2.67
C LEU A 171 -3.12 27.28 -3.98
N ALA A 172 -3.37 26.48 -5.02
CA ALA A 172 -3.89 26.99 -6.28
C ALA A 172 -5.23 27.71 -6.09
N ILE A 173 -6.14 27.15 -5.26
CA ILE A 173 -7.44 27.75 -4.98
C ILE A 173 -7.29 29.02 -4.13
N VAL A 174 -6.43 29.05 -3.12
CA VAL A 174 -6.17 30.23 -2.28
C VAL A 174 -5.69 31.40 -3.13
N VAL A 175 -4.74 31.16 -4.04
CA VAL A 175 -4.12 32.23 -4.83
C VAL A 175 -5.05 32.72 -5.94
N ALA A 176 -5.57 31.82 -6.77
CA ALA A 176 -6.24 32.16 -8.02
C ALA A 176 -7.69 31.64 -8.12
N GLY A 177 -8.25 31.05 -7.05
CA GLY A 177 -9.63 30.57 -7.01
C GLY A 177 -10.67 31.67 -6.85
N ARG A 178 -11.85 31.47 -7.46
CA ARG A 178 -13.03 32.32 -7.27
C ARG A 178 -13.80 31.83 -6.03
N ILE A 179 -13.36 32.25 -4.85
CA ILE A 179 -13.97 31.93 -3.56
C ILE A 179 -14.16 33.19 -2.71
N LYS A 180 -15.11 33.16 -1.76
CA LYS A 180 -15.37 34.26 -0.84
C LYS A 180 -14.14 34.55 0.03
N PRO A 181 -13.91 35.80 0.50
CA PRO A 181 -12.74 36.16 1.32
C PRO A 181 -12.55 35.24 2.54
N LEU A 182 -13.61 34.97 3.31
CA LEU A 182 -13.57 34.09 4.47
C LEU A 182 -13.11 32.67 4.08
N GLY A 183 -13.66 32.11 2.99
CA GLY A 183 -13.25 30.78 2.49
C GLY A 183 -11.78 30.75 2.08
N ARG A 184 -11.23 31.86 1.56
CA ARG A 184 -9.81 32.00 1.21
C ARG A 184 -8.93 32.00 2.45
N ILE A 185 -9.31 32.73 3.50
CA ILE A 185 -8.59 32.76 4.77
C ILE A 185 -8.59 31.37 5.40
N LEU A 186 -9.74 30.71 5.48
CA LEU A 186 -9.86 29.36 6.02
C LEU A 186 -9.01 28.35 5.24
N LEU A 187 -9.08 28.36 3.90
CA LEU A 187 -8.30 27.44 3.07
C LEU A 187 -6.80 27.75 3.14
N GLY A 188 -6.42 29.01 3.27
CA GLY A 188 -5.03 29.42 3.53
C GLY A 188 -4.52 28.87 4.85
N TYR A 189 -5.33 28.94 5.90
CA TYR A 189 -5.02 28.34 7.19
C TYR A 189 -4.88 26.81 7.10
N CYS A 190 -5.79 26.14 6.39
CA CYS A 190 -5.69 24.71 6.13
C CYS A 190 -4.39 24.36 5.38
N ALA A 191 -4.02 25.13 4.36
CA ALA A 191 -2.78 24.92 3.61
C ALA A 191 -1.55 25.06 4.51
N LEU A 192 -1.52 26.07 5.39
CA LEU A 192 -0.42 26.24 6.37
C LEU A 192 -0.37 25.07 7.37
N ALA A 193 -1.51 24.64 7.89
CA ALA A 193 -1.58 23.48 8.78
C ALA A 193 -1.10 22.19 8.10
N MET A 194 -1.47 21.98 6.83
CA MET A 194 -0.99 20.83 6.05
C MET A 194 0.52 20.91 5.76
N LEU A 195 1.07 22.10 5.49
CA LEU A 195 2.52 22.32 5.34
C LEU A 195 3.27 22.00 6.64
N ALA A 196 2.74 22.47 7.78
CA ALA A 196 3.29 22.13 9.09
C ALA A 196 3.19 20.62 9.37
N GLY A 197 2.04 20.00 9.08
CA GLY A 197 1.86 18.54 9.18
C GLY A 197 2.87 17.78 8.33
N LEU A 198 3.08 18.18 7.06
CA LEU A 198 4.07 17.59 6.17
C LEU A 198 5.50 17.71 6.74
N ALA A 199 5.85 18.85 7.31
CA ALA A 199 7.13 19.05 7.98
C ALA A 199 7.31 18.09 9.16
N LEU A 200 6.28 17.93 10.01
CA LEU A 200 6.30 17.06 11.19
C LEU A 200 6.31 15.56 10.85
N THR A 201 5.98 15.15 9.61
CA THR A 201 6.14 13.75 9.18
C THR A 201 7.60 13.32 9.16
N LEU A 202 8.55 14.25 9.03
CA LEU A 202 9.97 14.00 8.81
C LEU A 202 10.23 13.06 7.62
N SER A 203 9.33 13.04 6.63
CA SER A 203 9.47 12.28 5.39
C SER A 203 10.28 13.06 4.36
N ARG A 204 11.51 12.64 4.09
CA ARG A 204 12.37 13.29 3.06
C ARG A 204 11.73 13.23 1.67
N GLY A 205 11.19 12.05 1.30
CA GLY A 205 10.46 11.87 0.04
C GLY A 205 9.26 12.80 -0.06
N GLY A 206 8.44 12.86 1.02
CA GLY A 206 7.29 13.74 1.09
C GLY A 206 7.64 15.24 1.02
N TRP A 207 8.74 15.67 1.63
CA TRP A 207 9.20 17.06 1.53
C TRP A 207 9.62 17.45 0.11
N ILE A 208 10.39 16.56 -0.55
CA ILE A 208 10.84 16.78 -1.93
C ILE A 208 9.64 16.79 -2.87
N ALA A 209 8.75 15.82 -2.75
CA ALA A 209 7.56 15.69 -3.59
C ALA A 209 6.55 16.83 -3.35
N GLY A 210 6.26 17.17 -2.09
CA GLY A 210 5.40 18.30 -1.75
C GLY A 210 5.99 19.64 -2.24
N GLY A 211 7.30 19.83 -2.04
CA GLY A 211 8.03 20.99 -2.59
C GLY A 211 7.97 21.06 -4.12
N PHE A 212 8.09 19.92 -4.80
CA PHE A 212 7.95 19.82 -6.26
C PHE A 212 6.54 20.18 -6.71
N GLY A 213 5.48 19.67 -6.05
CA GLY A 213 4.10 20.03 -6.37
C GLY A 213 3.82 21.52 -6.18
N ILE A 214 4.31 22.11 -5.08
CA ILE A 214 4.21 23.57 -4.84
C ILE A 214 4.96 24.34 -5.91
N PHE A 215 6.18 23.94 -6.26
CA PHE A 215 6.98 24.56 -7.30
C PHE A 215 6.26 24.59 -8.64
N LEU A 216 5.63 23.47 -9.04
CA LEU A 216 4.84 23.41 -10.28
C LEU A 216 3.66 24.39 -10.28
N VAL A 217 2.93 24.52 -9.15
CA VAL A 217 1.86 25.52 -8.99
C VAL A 217 2.42 26.93 -9.18
N LEU A 218 3.53 27.25 -8.49
CA LEU A 218 4.14 28.56 -8.56
C LEU A 218 4.67 28.91 -9.97
N VAL A 219 5.29 27.95 -10.67
CA VAL A 219 5.74 28.12 -12.07
C VAL A 219 4.56 28.38 -13.00
N ALA A 220 3.43 27.69 -12.82
CA ALA A 220 2.23 27.94 -13.59
C ALA A 220 1.66 29.33 -13.33
N LEU A 221 1.65 29.77 -12.06
CA LEU A 221 1.18 31.11 -11.66
C LEU A 221 2.14 32.23 -12.09
N ALA A 222 3.46 31.98 -12.12
CA ALA A 222 4.45 32.95 -12.58
C ALA A 222 4.28 33.32 -14.07
N ARG A 223 3.64 32.43 -14.87
CA ARG A 223 3.26 32.73 -16.25
C ARG A 223 2.06 33.66 -16.37
N HIS A 224 1.36 33.95 -15.28
CA HIS A 224 0.22 34.84 -15.23
C HIS A 224 0.66 36.23 -14.75
N ARG A 225 0.37 37.28 -15.51
CA ARG A 225 0.84 38.65 -15.26
C ARG A 225 0.53 39.14 -13.83
N ASP A 226 -0.66 38.81 -13.31
CA ASP A 226 -1.14 39.29 -12.00
C ASP A 226 -0.48 38.58 -10.81
N TYR A 227 0.07 37.38 -11.00
CA TYR A 227 0.67 36.56 -9.94
C TYR A 227 2.18 36.39 -10.06
N ARG A 228 2.79 36.88 -11.16
CA ARG A 228 4.20 36.65 -11.51
C ARG A 228 5.16 37.00 -10.37
N TRP A 229 5.10 38.20 -9.87
CA TRP A 229 6.06 38.65 -8.86
C TRP A 229 5.87 37.94 -7.52
N ALA A 230 4.62 37.74 -7.08
CA ALA A 230 4.33 36.97 -5.89
C ALA A 230 4.80 35.49 -6.00
N ALA A 231 4.57 34.87 -7.15
CA ALA A 231 5.02 33.51 -7.41
C ALA A 231 6.55 33.40 -7.44
N LEU A 232 7.24 34.33 -8.11
CA LEU A 232 8.71 34.35 -8.16
C LEU A 232 9.33 34.58 -6.77
N ALA A 233 8.76 35.51 -5.96
CA ALA A 233 9.18 35.73 -4.59
C ALA A 233 8.95 34.47 -3.72
N SER A 234 7.82 33.78 -3.90
CA SER A 234 7.52 32.52 -3.20
C SER A 234 8.46 31.40 -3.60
N ILE A 235 8.85 31.29 -4.88
CA ILE A 235 9.87 30.33 -5.36
C ILE A 235 11.22 30.64 -4.69
N ALA A 236 11.64 31.90 -4.71
CA ALA A 236 12.90 32.31 -4.08
C ALA A 236 12.88 31.98 -2.58
N LEU A 237 11.79 32.30 -1.87
CA LEU A 237 11.61 31.95 -0.46
C LEU A 237 11.66 30.44 -0.21
N LEU A 238 10.98 29.64 -1.03
CA LEU A 238 10.98 28.18 -0.93
C LEU A 238 12.40 27.62 -1.08
N LEU A 239 13.18 28.12 -2.03
CA LEU A 239 14.57 27.71 -2.25
C LEU A 239 15.48 28.15 -1.10
N ILE A 240 15.33 29.38 -0.59
CA ILE A 240 16.11 29.89 0.56
C ILE A 240 15.79 29.09 1.83
N VAL A 241 14.50 28.94 2.15
CA VAL A 241 14.09 28.19 3.35
C VAL A 241 14.49 26.72 3.23
N GLY A 242 14.25 26.08 2.09
CA GLY A 242 14.66 24.69 1.85
C GLY A 242 16.17 24.51 1.98
N GLY A 243 16.96 25.41 1.38
CA GLY A 243 18.42 25.40 1.47
C GLY A 243 18.93 25.63 2.90
N THR A 244 18.35 26.58 3.64
CA THR A 244 18.74 26.85 5.03
C THR A 244 18.36 25.73 5.99
N VAL A 245 17.19 25.13 5.82
CA VAL A 245 16.79 23.93 6.59
C VAL A 245 17.74 22.77 6.28
N ALA A 246 18.05 22.53 5.01
CA ALA A 246 19.00 21.49 4.61
C ALA A 246 20.40 21.70 5.20
N SER A 247 20.89 22.95 5.21
CA SER A 247 22.24 23.28 5.68
C SER A 247 22.40 23.36 7.20
N LYS A 248 21.35 23.72 7.95
CA LYS A 248 21.45 23.97 9.40
C LYS A 248 20.95 22.84 10.29
N THR A 249 20.14 21.91 9.78
CA THR A 249 19.56 20.85 10.59
C THR A 249 20.52 19.66 10.70
N ARG A 250 21.28 19.58 11.80
CA ARG A 250 22.21 18.44 12.05
C ARG A 250 21.56 17.07 11.92
N SER A 251 20.31 16.91 12.34
CA SER A 251 19.56 15.66 12.17
C SER A 251 19.25 15.37 10.69
N LEU A 252 18.99 16.42 9.89
CA LEU A 252 18.79 16.31 8.45
C LEU A 252 20.13 16.04 7.75
N GLN A 253 21.21 16.73 8.15
CA GLN A 253 22.56 16.48 7.63
C GLN A 253 23.01 15.04 7.90
N LYS A 254 22.82 14.52 9.14
CA LYS A 254 23.09 13.11 9.48
C LYS A 254 22.21 12.13 8.67
N ARG A 255 21.00 12.53 8.31
CA ARG A 255 20.11 11.72 7.47
C ARG A 255 20.37 11.88 5.97
N LEU A 256 20.97 12.99 5.53
CA LEU A 256 21.37 13.25 4.14
C LEU A 256 22.81 12.75 3.89
N ALA A 257 23.68 12.80 4.89
CA ALA A 257 24.95 12.09 4.82
C ALA A 257 24.65 10.61 4.57
N VAL A 258 25.32 10.04 3.59
CA VAL A 258 25.29 8.61 3.33
C VAL A 258 25.49 7.91 4.68
N ALA A 259 24.57 7.03 5.02
CA ALA A 259 24.58 6.33 6.29
C ALA A 259 26.01 5.83 6.56
N ASP A 260 26.50 6.14 7.75
CA ASP A 260 27.78 5.64 8.23
C ASP A 260 27.79 4.14 7.98
N ASP A 261 28.60 3.67 7.03
CA ASP A 261 28.66 2.25 6.64
C ASP A 261 29.03 1.32 7.81
N LEU A 262 29.44 1.94 8.94
CA LEU A 262 29.86 1.27 10.17
C LEU A 262 28.70 0.96 11.15
N ASN A 263 27.50 1.52 10.95
CA ASN A 263 26.34 1.18 11.80
C ASN A 263 25.30 0.39 11.02
N PRO A 264 25.25 -0.94 11.16
CA PRO A 264 24.29 -1.80 10.46
C PRO A 264 22.81 -1.43 10.73
N GLN A 265 22.51 -0.83 11.89
CA GLN A 265 21.14 -0.39 12.25
C GLN A 265 20.71 0.88 11.49
N ALA A 266 21.65 1.70 11.07
CA ALA A 266 21.40 2.93 10.31
C ALA A 266 21.40 2.70 8.78
N ARG A 267 21.75 1.49 8.33
CA ARG A 267 21.92 1.16 6.91
C ARG A 267 20.60 1.32 6.15
N ASN A 268 20.64 2.10 5.09
CA ASN A 268 19.50 2.20 4.18
C ASN A 268 19.34 0.89 3.37
N THR A 269 18.37 0.06 3.73
CA THR A 269 18.11 -1.22 3.06
C THR A 269 17.43 -1.09 1.69
N ARG A 270 16.92 0.10 1.32
CA ARG A 270 16.22 0.33 0.05
C ARG A 270 17.00 -0.09 -1.20
N PRO A 271 18.30 0.22 -1.36
CA PRO A 271 19.07 -0.22 -2.53
C PRO A 271 19.10 -1.75 -2.68
N MET A 272 19.14 -2.49 -1.57
CA MET A 272 19.12 -3.95 -1.57
C MET A 272 17.73 -4.49 -1.97
N ILE A 273 16.66 -3.88 -1.45
CA ILE A 273 15.28 -4.19 -1.82
C ILE A 273 15.05 -3.89 -3.31
N TRP A 274 15.57 -2.76 -3.82
CA TRP A 274 15.49 -2.41 -5.24
C TRP A 274 16.28 -3.37 -6.12
N SER A 275 17.42 -3.87 -5.65
CA SER A 275 18.19 -4.90 -6.35
C SER A 275 17.37 -6.18 -6.49
N ALA A 276 16.69 -6.63 -5.42
CA ALA A 276 15.80 -7.79 -5.46
C ALA A 276 14.64 -7.58 -6.44
N ALA A 277 13.95 -6.44 -6.37
CA ALA A 277 12.88 -6.09 -7.32
C ALA A 277 13.36 -6.07 -8.77
N THR A 278 14.55 -5.54 -9.02
CA THR A 278 15.15 -5.50 -10.36
C THR A 278 15.50 -6.90 -10.87
N GLN A 279 15.98 -7.79 -10.00
CA GLN A 279 16.25 -9.18 -10.37
C GLN A 279 14.95 -9.93 -10.68
N MET A 280 13.90 -9.79 -9.85
CA MET A 280 12.57 -10.35 -10.13
C MET A 280 12.05 -9.92 -11.50
N TRP A 281 12.17 -8.62 -11.82
CA TRP A 281 11.78 -8.10 -13.13
C TRP A 281 12.63 -8.69 -14.27
N ARG A 282 13.95 -8.82 -14.10
CA ARG A 282 14.83 -9.39 -15.13
C ARG A 282 14.52 -10.85 -15.42
N ASP A 283 14.15 -11.63 -14.40
CA ASP A 283 13.77 -13.03 -14.54
C ASP A 283 12.37 -13.19 -15.17
N HIS A 284 11.49 -12.18 -14.97
CA HIS A 284 10.11 -12.18 -15.48
C HIS A 284 9.76 -10.87 -16.21
N PRO A 285 10.47 -10.48 -17.30
CA PRO A 285 10.43 -9.12 -17.82
C PRO A 285 9.09 -8.71 -18.41
N TRP A 286 8.34 -9.61 -19.02
CA TRP A 286 7.10 -9.27 -19.73
C TRP A 286 5.87 -9.27 -18.84
N LEU A 287 5.74 -10.27 -17.97
CA LEU A 287 4.53 -10.53 -17.19
C LEU A 287 4.69 -10.20 -15.70
N GLY A 288 5.93 -10.03 -15.23
CA GLY A 288 6.25 -9.93 -13.82
C GLY A 288 6.04 -11.24 -13.06
N VAL A 289 6.31 -11.23 -11.76
CA VAL A 289 6.16 -12.39 -10.88
C VAL A 289 4.71 -12.70 -10.50
N GLY A 290 3.80 -11.74 -10.66
CA GLY A 290 2.37 -11.89 -10.37
C GLY A 290 1.82 -10.76 -9.50
N PRO A 291 0.49 -10.55 -9.49
CA PRO A 291 -0.15 -9.49 -8.70
C PRO A 291 0.16 -9.61 -7.21
N ALA A 292 0.77 -8.59 -6.62
CA ALA A 292 1.21 -8.53 -5.22
C ALA A 292 2.18 -9.67 -4.79
N HIS A 293 2.92 -10.28 -5.74
CA HIS A 293 3.85 -11.38 -5.45
C HIS A 293 5.24 -10.89 -5.04
N PHE A 294 5.52 -9.59 -5.08
CA PHE A 294 6.81 -9.05 -4.63
C PHE A 294 7.18 -9.55 -3.22
N ALA A 295 6.28 -9.37 -2.24
CA ALA A 295 6.52 -9.78 -0.86
C ALA A 295 6.74 -11.29 -0.73
N GLU A 296 5.94 -12.09 -1.45
CA GLU A 296 6.00 -13.55 -1.42
C GLU A 296 7.34 -14.07 -1.98
N ARG A 297 7.76 -13.52 -3.11
CA ARG A 297 8.99 -13.92 -3.79
C ARG A 297 10.26 -13.27 -3.24
N PHE A 298 10.16 -12.22 -2.43
CA PHE A 298 11.31 -11.46 -1.92
C PHE A 298 12.35 -12.34 -1.24
N LYS A 299 11.94 -13.36 -0.51
CA LYS A 299 12.83 -14.27 0.22
C LYS A 299 13.82 -15.01 -0.70
N GLN A 300 13.42 -15.32 -1.93
CA GLN A 300 14.27 -15.96 -2.94
C GLN A 300 15.34 -15.01 -3.50
N TYR A 301 15.06 -13.69 -3.51
CA TYR A 301 15.90 -12.64 -4.12
C TYR A 301 16.61 -11.77 -3.10
N ARG A 302 16.33 -11.95 -1.81
CA ARG A 302 16.95 -11.09 -0.79
C ARG A 302 18.46 -11.25 -0.75
N THR A 303 19.14 -10.13 -0.62
CA THR A 303 20.57 -10.09 -0.44
C THR A 303 20.92 -10.31 1.03
N HIS A 304 22.15 -10.73 1.29
CA HIS A 304 22.75 -10.79 2.62
C HIS A 304 22.49 -9.48 3.41
N TRP A 305 22.23 -9.56 4.71
CA TRP A 305 21.89 -8.47 5.62
C TRP A 305 20.46 -7.91 5.56
N VAL A 306 19.62 -8.26 4.61
CA VAL A 306 18.22 -7.85 4.60
C VAL A 306 17.38 -8.91 5.32
N TYR A 307 17.25 -8.75 6.63
CA TYR A 307 16.42 -9.66 7.44
C TYR A 307 14.94 -9.26 7.50
N ALA A 308 14.64 -7.98 7.22
CA ALA A 308 13.26 -7.51 7.15
C ALA A 308 12.56 -8.11 5.93
N GLU A 309 11.27 -8.37 6.07
CA GLU A 309 10.39 -8.81 4.99
C GLU A 309 9.57 -7.60 4.51
N PRO A 310 10.04 -6.88 3.47
CA PRO A 310 9.33 -5.73 2.98
C PRO A 310 8.07 -6.18 2.23
N GLU A 311 6.93 -5.59 2.56
CA GLU A 311 5.67 -5.82 1.83
C GLU A 311 5.73 -5.30 0.39
N ARG A 312 6.55 -4.27 0.13
CA ARG A 312 6.70 -3.58 -1.15
C ARG A 312 8.14 -3.09 -1.35
N ALA A 313 8.48 -2.80 -2.59
CA ALA A 313 9.84 -2.38 -2.97
C ALA A 313 10.24 -0.97 -2.47
N HIS A 314 9.37 -0.21 -1.80
CA HIS A 314 9.56 1.23 -1.51
C HIS A 314 9.93 2.05 -2.75
N ASN A 315 9.35 1.69 -3.89
CA ASN A 315 9.41 2.35 -5.17
C ASN A 315 8.30 1.77 -6.04
N ASP A 316 7.20 2.53 -6.25
CA ASP A 316 6.03 2.05 -6.99
C ASP A 316 6.37 1.60 -8.43
N TYR A 317 7.40 2.19 -9.05
CA TYR A 317 7.81 1.82 -10.42
C TYR A 317 8.50 0.46 -10.47
N LEU A 318 9.44 0.21 -9.54
CA LEU A 318 10.12 -1.08 -9.46
C LEU A 318 9.20 -2.18 -8.96
N ASP A 319 8.32 -1.87 -8.01
CA ASP A 319 7.29 -2.78 -7.52
C ASP A 319 6.35 -3.19 -8.66
N GLY A 320 5.87 -2.18 -9.43
CA GLY A 320 5.03 -2.42 -10.59
C GLY A 320 5.72 -3.22 -11.70
N LEU A 321 7.01 -3.00 -11.95
CA LEU A 321 7.79 -3.80 -12.91
C LEU A 321 8.00 -5.23 -12.40
N ALA A 322 8.27 -5.41 -11.11
CA ALA A 322 8.43 -6.74 -10.53
C ALA A 322 7.13 -7.55 -10.60
N ASP A 323 6.00 -6.98 -10.14
CA ASP A 323 4.71 -7.68 -10.07
C ASP A 323 4.03 -7.86 -11.44
N TRP A 324 4.06 -6.83 -12.31
CA TRP A 324 3.25 -6.75 -13.53
C TRP A 324 4.05 -6.82 -14.83
N GLY A 325 5.37 -6.78 -14.77
CA GLY A 325 6.26 -6.74 -15.91
C GLY A 325 6.10 -5.49 -16.78
N ILE A 326 6.78 -5.48 -17.94
CA ILE A 326 6.71 -4.36 -18.89
C ILE A 326 5.29 -4.18 -19.43
N ALA A 327 4.53 -5.25 -19.66
CA ALA A 327 3.19 -5.17 -20.22
C ALA A 327 2.22 -4.42 -19.29
N GLY A 328 2.18 -4.80 -18.00
CA GLY A 328 1.37 -4.09 -17.02
C GLY A 328 1.84 -2.65 -16.76
N ALA A 329 3.16 -2.46 -16.63
CA ALA A 329 3.75 -1.13 -16.46
C ALA A 329 3.44 -0.20 -17.65
N ALA A 330 3.42 -0.71 -18.89
CA ALA A 330 3.05 0.06 -20.07
C ALA A 330 1.57 0.48 -20.06
N LEU A 331 0.66 -0.40 -19.61
CA LEU A 331 -0.77 -0.06 -19.47
C LEU A 331 -0.98 1.04 -18.42
N VAL A 332 -0.33 0.92 -17.25
CA VAL A 332 -0.37 1.93 -16.20
C VAL A 332 0.25 3.25 -16.69
N GLY A 333 1.43 3.19 -17.33
CA GLY A 333 2.10 4.35 -17.91
C GLY A 333 1.25 5.04 -18.97
N THR A 334 0.61 4.29 -19.86
CA THR A 334 -0.33 4.82 -20.86
C THR A 334 -1.50 5.53 -20.19
N THR A 335 -2.04 4.96 -19.13
CA THR A 335 -3.12 5.58 -18.34
C THR A 335 -2.69 6.94 -17.79
N TRP A 336 -1.51 7.03 -17.16
CA TRP A 336 -0.96 8.28 -16.63
C TRP A 336 -0.67 9.31 -17.73
N VAL A 337 -0.15 8.89 -18.88
CA VAL A 337 0.10 9.77 -20.04
C VAL A 337 -1.22 10.35 -20.57
N LEU A 338 -2.26 9.53 -20.71
CA LEU A 338 -3.58 10.00 -21.17
C LEU A 338 -4.20 10.98 -20.17
N PHE A 339 -4.06 10.75 -18.87
CA PHE A 339 -4.47 11.72 -17.84
C PHE A 339 -3.70 13.02 -17.93
N ALA A 340 -2.39 12.97 -18.05
CA ALA A 340 -1.55 14.17 -18.16
C ALA A 340 -1.90 14.99 -19.41
N VAL A 341 -2.02 14.35 -20.56
CA VAL A 341 -2.39 15.00 -21.82
C VAL A 341 -3.80 15.59 -21.73
N GLY A 342 -4.77 14.84 -21.23
CA GLY A 342 -6.15 15.31 -21.04
C GLY A 342 -6.22 16.50 -20.08
N GLY A 343 -5.55 16.40 -18.93
CA GLY A 343 -5.49 17.45 -17.94
C GLY A 343 -4.81 18.73 -18.45
N LEU A 344 -3.68 18.61 -19.17
CA LEU A 344 -2.99 19.75 -19.75
C LEU A 344 -3.81 20.42 -20.86
N ARG A 345 -4.52 19.64 -21.69
CA ARG A 345 -5.46 20.20 -22.69
C ARG A 345 -6.58 20.97 -21.99
N THR A 346 -7.19 20.38 -20.97
CA THR A 346 -8.23 21.02 -20.17
C THR A 346 -7.73 22.30 -19.53
N LEU A 347 -6.53 22.30 -18.93
CA LEU A 347 -5.92 23.47 -18.31
C LEU A 347 -5.73 24.62 -19.30
N ARG A 348 -5.24 24.32 -20.53
CA ARG A 348 -5.04 25.31 -21.59
C ARG A 348 -6.37 25.93 -22.05
N GLN A 349 -7.41 25.14 -22.13
CA GLN A 349 -8.72 25.57 -22.66
C GLN A 349 -9.51 26.33 -21.61
N VAL A 350 -9.56 25.88 -20.37
CA VAL A 350 -10.19 26.61 -19.24
C VAL A 350 -9.54 27.98 -19.02
N ARG A 351 -8.25 28.14 -19.37
CA ARG A 351 -7.54 29.42 -19.34
C ARG A 351 -8.01 30.38 -20.45
N ARG A 352 -8.51 29.85 -21.59
CA ARG A 352 -8.93 30.63 -22.77
C ARG A 352 -10.42 30.94 -22.80
N ASP A 353 -11.21 30.49 -21.81
CA ASP A 353 -12.65 30.67 -21.77
C ASP A 353 -13.02 32.16 -21.70
N PRO A 354 -13.70 32.74 -22.71
CA PRO A 354 -14.06 34.16 -22.76
C PRO A 354 -14.95 34.62 -21.63
N GLY A 355 -15.78 33.75 -21.06
CA GLY A 355 -16.64 34.06 -19.91
C GLY A 355 -15.89 34.37 -18.61
N ASN A 356 -14.58 34.21 -18.57
CA ASN A 356 -13.69 34.53 -17.45
C ASN A 356 -12.83 35.80 -17.67
N LEU A 357 -13.00 36.51 -18.78
CA LEU A 357 -12.17 37.71 -19.10
C LEU A 357 -12.38 38.86 -18.11
N GLU A 358 -13.54 38.94 -17.46
CA GLU A 358 -13.84 39.98 -16.45
C GLU A 358 -13.34 39.65 -15.04
N THR A 359 -12.99 38.39 -14.75
CA THR A 359 -12.51 38.00 -13.42
C THR A 359 -11.12 37.37 -13.48
N LYS A 360 -10.15 37.98 -12.80
CA LYS A 360 -8.77 37.48 -12.62
C LYS A 360 -8.69 36.11 -11.95
N ARG A 361 -9.82 35.47 -11.60
CA ARG A 361 -9.92 34.26 -10.76
C ARG A 361 -10.85 33.23 -11.37
N SER A 362 -10.41 31.96 -11.43
CA SER A 362 -11.19 30.83 -11.94
C SER A 362 -11.08 29.61 -11.02
N SER A 363 -12.22 29.16 -10.49
CA SER A 363 -12.25 27.92 -9.68
C SER A 363 -12.02 26.65 -10.51
N ARG A 364 -12.34 26.66 -11.79
CA ARG A 364 -12.06 25.51 -12.69
C ARG A 364 -10.56 25.39 -12.95
N TYR A 365 -9.94 26.52 -13.34
CA TYR A 365 -8.50 26.57 -13.61
C TYR A 365 -7.68 26.10 -12.39
N THR A 366 -8.01 26.62 -11.21
CA THR A 366 -7.26 26.32 -9.98
C THR A 366 -7.41 24.88 -9.53
N PHE A 367 -8.61 24.29 -9.69
CA PHE A 367 -8.80 22.87 -9.40
C PHE A 367 -7.97 21.99 -10.34
N VAL A 368 -8.05 22.22 -11.66
CA VAL A 368 -7.30 21.45 -12.66
C VAL A 368 -5.78 21.60 -12.44
N LEU A 369 -5.29 22.84 -12.21
CA LEU A 369 -3.89 23.09 -11.92
C LEU A 369 -3.44 22.38 -10.64
N GLY A 370 -4.17 22.56 -9.54
CA GLY A 370 -3.82 21.98 -8.25
C GLY A 370 -3.82 20.45 -8.28
N ALA A 371 -4.85 19.85 -8.91
CA ALA A 371 -4.95 18.40 -9.04
C ALA A 371 -3.79 17.81 -9.88
N LEU A 372 -3.44 18.43 -11.03
CA LEU A 372 -2.28 18.02 -11.83
C LEU A 372 -0.98 18.10 -11.03
N CYS A 373 -0.77 19.19 -10.30
CA CYS A 373 0.46 19.38 -9.53
C CYS A 373 0.52 18.42 -8.32
N GLY A 374 -0.61 18.17 -7.64
CA GLY A 374 -0.68 17.20 -6.54
C GLY A 374 -0.44 15.76 -7.00
N LEU A 375 -1.02 15.36 -8.13
CA LEU A 375 -0.75 14.04 -8.72
C LEU A 375 0.70 13.91 -9.21
N ALA A 376 1.30 14.98 -9.75
CA ALA A 376 2.72 14.99 -10.10
C ALA A 376 3.62 14.86 -8.86
N ALA A 377 3.23 15.46 -7.73
CA ALA A 377 3.94 15.27 -6.46
C ALA A 377 3.88 13.81 -6.01
N LEU A 378 2.69 13.19 -6.03
CA LEU A 378 2.54 11.77 -5.71
C LEU A 378 3.43 10.88 -6.58
N LEU A 379 3.45 11.09 -7.90
CA LEU A 379 4.32 10.35 -8.82
C LEU A 379 5.81 10.57 -8.50
N ALA A 380 6.20 11.77 -8.11
CA ALA A 380 7.58 12.04 -7.68
C ALA A 380 7.92 11.27 -6.38
N HIS A 381 7.01 11.19 -5.41
CA HIS A 381 7.21 10.41 -4.18
C HIS A 381 7.30 8.90 -4.44
N SER A 382 6.57 8.41 -5.44
CA SER A 382 6.57 7.00 -5.87
C SER A 382 7.95 6.45 -6.27
N PHE A 383 8.95 7.31 -6.53
CA PHE A 383 10.35 6.89 -6.70
C PHE A 383 11.01 6.42 -5.40
N THR A 384 10.51 6.83 -4.26
CA THR A 384 11.15 6.55 -2.97
C THR A 384 10.24 5.89 -1.95
N ASP A 385 8.97 5.67 -2.30
CA ASP A 385 7.99 4.98 -1.45
C ASP A 385 6.89 4.32 -2.30
N PHE A 386 5.90 3.66 -1.68
CA PHE A 386 4.82 2.92 -2.34
C PHE A 386 3.44 3.50 -2.04
N ASN A 387 3.29 4.82 -2.22
CA ASN A 387 2.05 5.55 -1.90
C ASN A 387 0.84 5.11 -2.73
N LEU A 388 1.03 4.61 -3.94
CA LEU A 388 -0.03 4.10 -4.80
C LEU A 388 -0.59 2.73 -4.32
N HIS A 389 0.15 2.02 -3.46
CA HIS A 389 -0.32 0.79 -2.82
C HIS A 389 -1.05 1.03 -1.48
N ILE A 390 -1.07 2.27 -0.98
CA ILE A 390 -1.84 2.65 0.21
C ILE A 390 -3.26 3.01 -0.21
N PRO A 391 -4.29 2.22 0.19
CA PRO A 391 -5.63 2.38 -0.35
C PRO A 391 -6.19 3.80 -0.25
N ALA A 392 -6.01 4.49 0.88
CA ALA A 392 -6.48 5.86 1.02
C ALA A 392 -5.83 6.81 -0.01
N ASN A 393 -4.51 6.72 -0.20
CA ASN A 393 -3.78 7.58 -1.14
C ASN A 393 -4.14 7.25 -2.59
N ALA A 394 -4.21 5.97 -2.94
CA ALA A 394 -4.65 5.51 -4.26
C ALA A 394 -6.07 5.99 -4.57
N MET A 395 -7.00 5.87 -3.62
CA MET A 395 -8.40 6.29 -3.80
C MET A 395 -8.53 7.82 -3.95
N VAL A 396 -7.78 8.59 -3.16
CA VAL A 396 -7.74 10.07 -3.32
C VAL A 396 -7.16 10.43 -4.69
N ALA A 397 -6.08 9.78 -5.13
CA ALA A 397 -5.53 9.97 -6.47
C ALA A 397 -6.56 9.62 -7.56
N VAL A 398 -7.22 8.47 -7.45
CA VAL A 398 -8.28 8.03 -8.39
C VAL A 398 -9.46 9.01 -8.42
N ALA A 399 -9.89 9.52 -7.26
CA ALA A 399 -10.94 10.54 -7.21
C ALA A 399 -10.51 11.85 -7.89
N LEU A 400 -9.29 12.31 -7.65
CA LEU A 400 -8.73 13.50 -8.34
C LEU A 400 -8.62 13.25 -9.85
N LEU A 401 -8.17 12.08 -10.28
CA LEU A 401 -8.08 11.69 -11.69
C LEU A 401 -9.48 11.65 -12.35
N ALA A 402 -10.48 11.07 -11.68
CA ALA A 402 -11.85 11.02 -12.19
C ALA A 402 -12.47 12.42 -12.33
N LEU A 403 -12.30 13.28 -11.31
CA LEU A 403 -12.78 14.65 -11.35
C LEU A 403 -12.04 15.48 -12.41
N LEU A 404 -10.71 15.36 -12.51
CA LEU A 404 -9.91 16.01 -13.55
C LEU A 404 -10.36 15.61 -14.96
N THR A 405 -10.60 14.31 -15.17
CA THR A 405 -11.15 13.77 -16.41
C THR A 405 -12.54 14.30 -16.68
N GLY A 406 -13.39 14.37 -15.68
CA GLY A 406 -14.73 14.96 -15.78
C GLY A 406 -14.72 16.45 -16.16
N PHE A 407 -13.67 17.18 -15.80
CA PHE A 407 -13.49 18.59 -16.21
C PHE A 407 -13.10 18.75 -17.68
N SER A 408 -12.64 17.70 -18.37
CA SER A 408 -12.37 17.75 -19.83
C SER A 408 -13.61 18.16 -20.64
N ARG A 409 -14.82 17.90 -20.15
CA ARG A 409 -16.09 18.34 -20.75
C ARG A 409 -16.21 19.87 -20.90
N TYR A 410 -15.46 20.65 -20.11
CA TYR A 410 -15.41 22.11 -20.28
C TYR A 410 -14.45 22.53 -21.39
N ALA A 411 -13.69 21.58 -21.91
CA ALA A 411 -12.72 21.78 -22.97
C ALA A 411 -13.22 21.31 -24.33
N THR A 412 -13.95 20.17 -24.36
CA THR A 412 -14.46 19.56 -25.59
C THR A 412 -15.77 18.83 -25.29
N ASP A 413 -16.69 18.78 -26.26
CA ASP A 413 -17.89 17.96 -26.20
C ASP A 413 -17.66 16.50 -26.65
N ASP A 414 -16.42 16.15 -27.04
CA ASP A 414 -16.09 14.89 -27.72
C ASP A 414 -16.09 13.66 -26.79
N GLY A 415 -16.13 13.87 -25.47
CA GLY A 415 -16.09 12.78 -24.49
C GLY A 415 -17.43 12.09 -24.20
N TRP A 416 -18.55 12.59 -24.72
CA TRP A 416 -19.87 12.03 -24.45
C TRP A 416 -20.22 10.92 -25.42
N VAL A 417 -20.72 9.80 -24.89
CA VAL A 417 -21.25 8.71 -25.73
C VAL A 417 -22.54 9.17 -26.39
N SER A 418 -22.64 8.94 -27.72
CA SER A 418 -23.83 9.27 -28.51
C SER A 418 -25.06 8.52 -27.98
N SER A 419 -26.20 9.20 -27.96
CA SER A 419 -27.49 8.59 -27.60
C SER A 419 -27.94 7.47 -28.57
N LYS A 420 -27.36 7.39 -29.77
CA LYS A 420 -27.61 6.33 -30.76
C LYS A 420 -26.99 5.00 -30.39
N VAL A 421 -25.99 4.96 -29.50
CA VAL A 421 -25.36 3.72 -29.03
C VAL A 421 -26.16 3.17 -27.86
N PRO A 422 -26.53 1.89 -27.86
CA PRO A 422 -27.25 1.25 -26.75
C PRO A 422 -26.31 0.98 -25.57
N TRP A 423 -25.65 2.04 -25.06
CA TRP A 423 -24.66 1.92 -24.01
C TRP A 423 -25.25 1.53 -22.64
N ARG A 424 -26.53 1.88 -22.38
CA ARG A 424 -27.18 1.62 -21.09
C ARG A 424 -27.19 0.13 -20.70
N PRO A 425 -27.68 -0.81 -21.54
CA PRO A 425 -27.62 -2.22 -21.19
C PRO A 425 -26.18 -2.75 -21.05
N LEU A 426 -25.26 -2.35 -21.95
CA LEU A 426 -23.88 -2.79 -21.90
C LEU A 426 -23.18 -2.36 -20.60
N ILE A 427 -23.26 -1.08 -20.26
CA ILE A 427 -22.67 -0.56 -19.01
C ILE A 427 -23.37 -1.14 -17.78
N SER A 428 -24.69 -1.38 -17.84
CA SER A 428 -25.40 -2.01 -16.72
C SER A 428 -24.89 -3.40 -16.42
N VAL A 429 -24.58 -4.22 -17.42
CA VAL A 429 -23.99 -5.54 -17.22
C VAL A 429 -22.63 -5.43 -16.54
N VAL A 430 -21.77 -4.53 -17.02
CA VAL A 430 -20.44 -4.32 -16.44
C VAL A 430 -20.52 -3.80 -15.00
N VAL A 431 -21.34 -2.78 -14.75
CA VAL A 431 -21.50 -2.20 -13.41
C VAL A 431 -22.11 -3.20 -12.44
N MET A 432 -23.09 -3.99 -12.90
CA MET A 432 -23.72 -5.05 -12.11
C MET A 432 -22.70 -6.14 -11.75
N ALA A 433 -21.87 -6.57 -12.70
CA ALA A 433 -20.82 -7.54 -12.46
C ALA A 433 -19.78 -7.02 -11.44
N LEU A 434 -19.29 -5.77 -11.61
CA LEU A 434 -18.37 -5.15 -10.67
C LEU A 434 -18.98 -5.01 -9.28
N ALA A 435 -20.19 -4.46 -9.18
CA ALA A 435 -20.88 -4.33 -7.90
C ALA A 435 -21.11 -5.69 -7.24
N GLY A 436 -21.53 -6.70 -8.04
CA GLY A 436 -21.75 -8.06 -7.56
C GLY A 436 -20.47 -8.69 -7.00
N VAL A 437 -19.36 -8.57 -7.72
CA VAL A 437 -18.04 -9.09 -7.28
C VAL A 437 -17.59 -8.40 -5.98
N LEU A 438 -17.65 -7.05 -5.91
CA LEU A 438 -17.24 -6.32 -4.72
C LEU A 438 -18.13 -6.65 -3.51
N MET A 439 -19.45 -6.67 -3.67
CA MET A 439 -20.36 -7.00 -2.57
C MET A 439 -20.22 -8.45 -2.10
N TRP A 440 -20.00 -9.38 -3.04
CA TRP A 440 -19.74 -10.78 -2.72
C TRP A 440 -18.40 -10.93 -1.96
N ASP A 441 -17.32 -10.30 -2.44
CA ASP A 441 -16.01 -10.37 -1.78
C ASP A 441 -16.07 -9.76 -0.38
N THR A 442 -16.68 -8.58 -0.23
CA THR A 442 -16.89 -7.93 1.07
C THR A 442 -17.58 -8.88 2.06
N TRP A 443 -18.63 -9.58 1.62
CA TRP A 443 -19.34 -10.55 2.46
C TRP A 443 -18.48 -11.78 2.76
N HIS A 444 -17.94 -12.41 1.73
CA HIS A 444 -17.16 -13.66 1.81
C HIS A 444 -15.90 -13.48 2.68
N ARG A 445 -15.07 -12.50 2.35
CA ARG A 445 -13.86 -12.21 3.12
C ARG A 445 -14.17 -11.61 4.50
N GLY A 446 -15.30 -10.95 4.66
CA GLY A 446 -15.78 -10.49 5.95
C GLY A 446 -16.04 -11.66 6.90
N GLN A 447 -16.69 -12.73 6.43
CA GLN A 447 -16.89 -13.95 7.21
C GLN A 447 -15.56 -14.66 7.53
N GLU A 448 -14.71 -14.87 6.53
CA GLU A 448 -13.38 -15.45 6.72
C GLU A 448 -12.59 -14.69 7.79
N THR A 449 -12.46 -13.36 7.62
CA THR A 449 -11.71 -12.48 8.52
C THR A 449 -12.26 -12.53 9.94
N SER A 450 -13.58 -12.56 10.11
CA SER A 450 -14.22 -12.67 11.44
C SER A 450 -13.83 -13.96 12.14
N HIS A 451 -13.92 -15.10 11.45
CA HIS A 451 -13.53 -16.41 12.01
C HIS A 451 -12.02 -16.48 12.27
N PHE A 452 -11.20 -16.03 11.36
CA PHE A 452 -9.74 -16.00 11.49
C PHE A 452 -9.29 -15.18 12.70
N LEU A 453 -9.85 -13.99 12.90
CA LEU A 453 -9.52 -13.13 14.05
C LEU A 453 -10.00 -13.71 15.37
N LYS A 454 -11.14 -14.41 15.39
CA LYS A 454 -11.57 -15.16 16.56
C LYS A 454 -10.55 -16.22 16.92
N GLY A 455 -10.06 -17.00 15.94
CA GLY A 455 -9.00 -17.98 16.14
C GLY A 455 -7.69 -17.37 16.62
N ARG A 456 -7.29 -16.21 16.08
CA ARG A 456 -6.06 -15.51 16.51
C ARG A 456 -6.12 -14.93 17.93
N ARG A 457 -7.31 -14.67 18.46
CA ARG A 457 -7.50 -14.14 19.82
C ARG A 457 -7.65 -15.25 20.85
N ALA A 458 -8.01 -16.43 20.42
CA ALA A 458 -8.14 -17.60 21.29
C ALA A 458 -6.76 -18.05 21.82
N ARG A 459 -6.75 -18.80 22.92
CA ARG A 459 -5.52 -19.35 23.49
C ARG A 459 -4.89 -20.34 22.51
N ASP A 460 -3.58 -20.27 22.34
CA ASP A 460 -2.82 -21.14 21.44
C ASP A 460 -3.03 -22.62 21.78
N GLY A 461 -3.30 -23.42 20.73
CA GLY A 461 -3.58 -24.85 20.83
C GLY A 461 -4.93 -25.22 21.44
N SER A 462 -5.81 -24.26 21.75
CA SER A 462 -7.15 -24.54 22.31
C SER A 462 -8.12 -25.07 21.25
N ASN A 463 -9.17 -25.76 21.70
CA ASN A 463 -10.26 -26.17 20.79
C ASN A 463 -10.92 -24.97 20.14
N GLU A 464 -11.13 -23.88 20.89
CA GLU A 464 -11.73 -22.65 20.36
C GLU A 464 -10.90 -22.05 19.22
N GLN A 465 -9.56 -22.06 19.31
CA GLN A 465 -8.67 -21.63 18.25
C GLN A 465 -8.83 -22.49 16.99
N ILE A 466 -8.76 -23.80 17.16
CA ILE A 466 -8.84 -24.76 16.06
C ILE A 466 -10.21 -24.67 15.36
N GLU A 467 -11.31 -24.68 16.11
CA GLU A 467 -12.66 -24.58 15.55
C GLU A 467 -12.86 -23.27 14.78
N ALA A 468 -12.41 -22.15 15.32
CA ALA A 468 -12.51 -20.86 14.64
C ALA A 468 -11.68 -20.80 13.36
N LEU A 469 -10.44 -21.34 13.38
CA LEU A 469 -9.60 -21.41 12.20
C LEU A 469 -10.13 -22.39 11.14
N LEU A 470 -10.72 -23.53 11.56
CA LEU A 470 -11.42 -24.44 10.65
C LEU A 470 -12.64 -23.79 10.01
N ALA A 471 -13.38 -22.95 10.76
CA ALA A 471 -14.48 -22.18 10.20
C ALA A 471 -13.99 -21.17 9.17
N ALA A 472 -12.88 -20.46 9.42
CA ALA A 472 -12.24 -19.58 8.45
C ALA A 472 -11.78 -20.35 7.20
N TRP A 473 -11.13 -21.49 7.37
CA TRP A 473 -10.70 -22.38 6.28
C TRP A 473 -11.85 -22.89 5.43
N LYS A 474 -12.98 -23.21 6.03
CA LYS A 474 -14.18 -23.65 5.31
C LYS A 474 -14.73 -22.55 4.40
N VAL A 475 -14.63 -21.28 4.81
CA VAL A 475 -15.02 -20.14 4.00
C VAL A 475 -14.00 -19.94 2.86
N GLU A 476 -12.69 -19.90 3.15
CA GLU A 476 -11.67 -19.62 2.14
C GLU A 476 -10.48 -20.60 2.22
N PRO A 477 -10.59 -21.75 1.55
CA PRO A 477 -9.56 -22.79 1.59
C PRO A 477 -8.29 -22.47 0.78
N ARG A 478 -8.24 -21.35 0.04
CA ARG A 478 -7.04 -20.87 -0.67
C ARG A 478 -6.14 -20.03 0.21
N ASN A 479 -6.54 -19.72 1.45
CA ASN A 479 -5.73 -18.90 2.35
C ASN A 479 -4.63 -19.74 3.02
N ALA A 480 -3.40 -19.63 2.51
CA ALA A 480 -2.22 -20.29 3.07
C ALA A 480 -1.94 -19.89 4.54
N ILE A 481 -2.31 -18.66 4.93
CA ILE A 481 -2.10 -18.16 6.29
C ILE A 481 -3.02 -18.91 7.27
N THR A 482 -4.27 -19.14 6.91
CA THR A 482 -5.21 -19.92 7.74
C THR A 482 -4.71 -21.35 7.93
N ALA A 483 -4.22 -22.00 6.85
CA ALA A 483 -3.61 -23.33 6.94
C ALA A 483 -2.36 -23.34 7.84
N LEU A 484 -1.50 -22.32 7.74
CA LEU A 484 -0.32 -22.17 8.59
C LEU A 484 -0.71 -22.05 10.08
N TYR A 485 -1.71 -21.22 10.41
CA TYR A 485 -2.18 -21.06 11.78
C TYR A 485 -2.86 -22.33 12.34
N LEU A 486 -3.55 -23.12 11.51
CA LEU A 486 -4.05 -24.45 11.89
C LEU A 486 -2.89 -25.39 12.22
N GLY A 487 -1.87 -25.43 11.37
CA GLY A 487 -0.66 -26.21 11.64
C GLY A 487 -0.01 -25.81 12.96
N GLU A 488 0.14 -24.50 13.23
CA GLU A 488 0.70 -24.01 14.49
C GLU A 488 -0.17 -24.38 15.71
N ALA A 489 -1.49 -24.30 15.60
CA ALA A 489 -2.39 -24.65 16.69
C ALA A 489 -2.27 -26.14 17.06
N TYR A 490 -2.24 -27.03 16.08
CA TYR A 490 -2.02 -28.47 16.32
C TYR A 490 -0.61 -28.76 16.82
N ARG A 491 0.42 -28.09 16.29
CA ARG A 491 1.82 -28.23 16.72
C ARG A 491 2.00 -27.82 18.20
N VAL A 492 1.47 -26.66 18.59
CA VAL A 492 1.53 -26.20 20.00
C VAL A 492 0.84 -27.19 20.91
N ARG A 493 -0.29 -27.73 20.51
CA ARG A 493 -1.03 -28.75 21.27
C ARG A 493 -0.26 -30.06 21.37
N SER A 494 0.41 -30.51 20.31
CA SER A 494 1.29 -31.67 20.31
C SER A 494 2.45 -31.50 21.29
N TRP A 495 3.06 -30.30 21.34
CA TRP A 495 4.18 -30.02 22.23
C TRP A 495 3.84 -30.06 23.73
N ALA A 496 2.55 -30.08 24.11
CA ALA A 496 2.13 -30.33 25.47
C ALA A 496 2.46 -31.77 25.93
N GLY A 497 2.82 -32.68 25.01
CA GLY A 497 3.28 -34.04 25.34
C GLY A 497 2.20 -34.96 25.94
N ALA A 498 0.91 -34.60 25.77
CA ALA A 498 -0.19 -35.43 26.23
C ALA A 498 -0.35 -36.70 25.35
N GLU A 499 -1.09 -37.70 25.84
CA GLU A 499 -1.40 -38.92 25.09
C GLU A 499 -1.93 -38.58 23.67
N GLY A 500 -1.37 -39.21 22.66
CA GLY A 500 -1.70 -38.97 21.26
C GLY A 500 -1.01 -37.73 20.64
N PHE A 501 0.06 -37.22 21.25
CA PHE A 501 0.83 -36.06 20.73
C PHE A 501 1.41 -36.32 19.35
N GLU A 502 1.78 -37.57 19.01
CA GLU A 502 2.29 -37.93 17.67
C GLU A 502 1.23 -37.70 16.61
N LYS A 503 -0.02 -38.09 16.86
CA LYS A 503 -1.13 -37.86 15.94
C LYS A 503 -1.38 -36.34 15.71
N LEU A 504 -1.26 -35.54 16.77
CA LEU A 504 -1.38 -34.09 16.66
C LEU A 504 -0.21 -33.47 15.86
N ALA A 505 1.00 -34.03 15.98
CA ALA A 505 2.14 -33.63 15.17
C ALA A 505 1.93 -33.96 13.69
N GLU A 506 1.38 -35.13 13.38
CA GLU A 506 1.03 -35.53 12.00
C GLU A 506 -0.09 -34.64 11.42
N GLU A 507 -1.10 -34.29 12.20
CA GLU A 507 -2.13 -33.32 11.77
C GLU A 507 -1.51 -31.95 11.48
N ALA A 508 -0.63 -31.46 12.36
CA ALA A 508 0.09 -30.21 12.14
C ALA A 508 0.91 -30.24 10.85
N HIS A 509 1.67 -31.34 10.64
CA HIS A 509 2.43 -31.58 9.44
C HIS A 509 1.55 -31.51 8.18
N GLY A 510 0.39 -32.18 8.18
CA GLY A 510 -0.57 -32.14 7.08
C GLY A 510 -1.07 -30.73 6.77
N TRP A 511 -1.31 -29.90 7.79
CA TRP A 511 -1.70 -28.51 7.60
C TRP A 511 -0.55 -27.66 7.04
N PHE A 512 0.68 -27.87 7.50
CA PHE A 512 1.85 -27.18 6.93
C PHE A 512 2.09 -27.56 5.47
N GLN A 513 1.91 -28.82 5.09
CA GLN A 513 1.97 -29.22 3.69
C GLN A 513 0.93 -28.49 2.84
N ARG A 514 -0.33 -28.37 3.31
CA ARG A 514 -1.36 -27.59 2.63
C ARG A 514 -0.97 -26.11 2.49
N ALA A 515 -0.42 -25.51 3.55
CA ALA A 515 0.08 -24.14 3.51
C ALA A 515 1.20 -23.95 2.48
N ALA A 516 2.15 -24.89 2.40
CA ALA A 516 3.23 -24.87 1.42
C ALA A 516 2.74 -25.03 -0.03
N LEU A 517 1.71 -25.85 -0.28
CA LEU A 517 1.10 -26.00 -1.60
C LEU A 517 0.38 -24.71 -2.04
N LEU A 518 -0.27 -23.99 -1.11
CA LEU A 518 -0.99 -22.76 -1.39
C LEU A 518 -0.07 -21.56 -1.55
N ASN A 519 1.08 -21.56 -0.88
CA ASN A 519 2.11 -20.54 -1.01
C ASN A 519 3.50 -21.19 -1.02
N PRO A 520 4.01 -21.57 -2.19
CA PRO A 520 5.29 -22.27 -2.32
C PRO A 520 6.52 -21.39 -2.05
N TYR A 521 6.31 -20.08 -1.84
CA TYR A 521 7.38 -19.10 -1.57
C TYR A 521 7.57 -18.80 -0.08
N ASN A 522 6.77 -19.42 0.80
CA ASN A 522 6.91 -19.26 2.24
C ASN A 522 7.74 -20.40 2.85
N PRO A 523 8.94 -20.13 3.43
CA PRO A 523 9.78 -21.17 4.02
C PRO A 523 9.19 -21.73 5.33
N ILE A 524 8.30 -20.98 6.01
CA ILE A 524 7.78 -21.33 7.35
C ILE A 524 7.07 -22.68 7.35
N PRO A 525 6.11 -22.97 6.46
CA PRO A 525 5.45 -24.27 6.45
C PRO A 525 6.41 -25.43 6.27
N HIS A 526 7.48 -25.26 5.48
CA HIS A 526 8.47 -26.29 5.24
C HIS A 526 9.25 -26.62 6.53
N PHE A 527 9.96 -25.66 7.15
CA PHE A 527 10.71 -25.98 8.35
C PHE A 527 9.80 -26.37 9.54
N ARG A 528 8.56 -25.88 9.60
CA ARG A 528 7.56 -26.33 10.60
C ARG A 528 7.14 -27.79 10.38
N SER A 529 6.99 -28.23 9.13
CA SER A 529 6.79 -29.64 8.79
C SER A 529 7.95 -30.51 9.29
N GLY A 530 9.19 -30.10 9.03
CA GLY A 530 10.38 -30.76 9.54
C GLY A 530 10.40 -30.84 11.08
N MET A 531 10.06 -29.74 11.76
CA MET A 531 9.97 -29.70 13.23
C MET A 531 8.95 -30.68 13.79
N CYS A 532 7.80 -30.88 13.14
CA CYS A 532 6.81 -31.87 13.58
C CYS A 532 7.35 -33.30 13.46
N LEU A 533 8.07 -33.60 12.38
CA LEU A 533 8.67 -34.91 12.17
C LEU A 533 9.85 -35.17 13.12
N ASP A 534 10.70 -34.18 13.36
CA ASP A 534 11.76 -34.25 14.38
C ASP A 534 11.20 -34.51 15.78
N TRP A 535 10.08 -33.87 16.13
CA TRP A 535 9.43 -34.03 17.43
C TRP A 535 8.96 -35.45 17.71
N ILE A 536 8.56 -36.17 16.65
CA ILE A 536 8.14 -37.58 16.76
C ILE A 536 9.27 -38.56 16.40
N GLY A 537 10.53 -38.10 16.36
CA GLY A 537 11.73 -38.91 16.13
C GLY A 537 11.96 -39.36 14.68
N ARG A 538 11.24 -38.78 13.70
CA ARG A 538 11.36 -39.12 12.26
C ARG A 538 12.34 -38.15 11.57
N HIS A 539 13.61 -38.16 12.00
CA HIS A 539 14.62 -37.20 11.55
C HIS A 539 14.97 -37.30 10.06
N ASP A 540 15.05 -38.54 9.52
CA ASP A 540 15.34 -38.76 8.09
C ASP A 540 14.22 -38.21 7.19
N ASP A 541 12.96 -38.34 7.63
CA ASP A 541 11.80 -37.82 6.93
C ASP A 541 11.71 -36.27 7.05
N ALA A 542 12.30 -35.67 8.08
CA ALA A 542 12.31 -34.23 8.32
C ALA A 542 13.29 -33.48 7.39
N ALA A 543 14.44 -34.07 7.08
CA ALA A 543 15.52 -33.43 6.32
C ALA A 543 15.06 -32.80 4.99
N PRO A 544 14.26 -33.46 4.12
CA PRO A 544 13.80 -32.88 2.86
C PRO A 544 12.99 -31.59 3.02
N PHE A 545 12.30 -31.40 4.16
CA PHE A 545 11.51 -30.20 4.42
C PHE A 545 12.41 -29.01 4.80
N TYR A 546 13.51 -29.24 5.50
CA TYR A 546 14.50 -28.21 5.76
C TYR A 546 15.25 -27.79 4.49
N ASP A 547 15.57 -28.75 3.62
CA ASP A 547 16.14 -28.46 2.30
C ASP A 547 15.18 -27.63 1.43
N ALA A 548 13.90 -27.95 1.45
CA ALA A 548 12.86 -27.17 0.77
C ALA A 548 12.78 -25.74 1.33
N ALA A 549 12.82 -25.58 2.65
CA ALA A 549 12.84 -24.25 3.28
C ALA A 549 14.07 -23.42 2.87
N LEU A 550 15.25 -24.06 2.82
CA LEU A 550 16.49 -23.42 2.39
C LEU A 550 16.45 -22.99 0.91
N LYS A 551 15.84 -23.81 0.05
CA LYS A 551 15.67 -23.47 -1.37
C LYS A 551 14.77 -22.23 -1.56
N VAL A 552 13.73 -22.10 -0.73
CA VAL A 552 12.82 -20.94 -0.76
C VAL A 552 13.47 -19.70 -0.19
N ASP A 553 14.27 -19.84 0.87
CA ASP A 553 14.89 -18.72 1.59
C ASP A 553 16.37 -18.99 1.90
N PRO A 554 17.27 -18.90 0.89
CA PRO A 554 18.68 -19.25 1.04
C PRO A 554 19.44 -18.34 2.02
N GLN A 555 18.97 -17.10 2.21
CA GLN A 555 19.58 -16.09 3.08
C GLN A 555 18.76 -15.85 4.36
N GLY A 556 17.85 -16.75 4.68
CA GLY A 556 16.98 -16.64 5.85
C GLY A 556 17.64 -17.05 7.14
N ARG A 557 17.93 -16.09 8.04
CA ARG A 557 18.50 -16.41 9.35
C ARG A 557 17.62 -17.38 10.18
N ILE A 558 16.28 -17.26 10.06
CA ILE A 558 15.34 -18.15 10.76
C ILE A 558 15.38 -19.55 10.15
N THR A 559 15.43 -19.64 8.83
CA THR A 559 15.59 -20.92 8.11
C THR A 559 16.88 -21.62 8.53
N SER A 560 18.02 -20.91 8.49
CA SER A 560 19.32 -21.45 8.92
C SER A 560 19.32 -21.90 10.38
N PHE A 561 18.65 -21.15 11.27
CA PHE A 561 18.46 -21.54 12.66
C PHE A 561 17.74 -22.89 12.80
N HIS A 562 16.62 -23.05 12.10
CA HIS A 562 15.83 -24.28 12.19
C HIS A 562 16.55 -25.50 11.58
N ILE A 563 17.38 -25.29 10.56
CA ILE A 563 18.26 -26.35 10.04
C ILE A 563 19.30 -26.76 11.10
N GLY A 564 19.91 -25.77 11.78
CA GLY A 564 20.80 -26.05 12.90
C GLY A 564 20.11 -26.81 14.03
N TRP A 565 18.86 -26.45 14.33
CA TRP A 565 18.04 -27.14 15.31
C TRP A 565 17.75 -28.60 14.90
N HIS A 566 17.43 -28.87 13.63
CA HIS A 566 17.28 -30.23 13.09
C HIS A 566 18.54 -31.08 13.29
N HIS A 567 19.71 -30.56 12.93
CA HIS A 567 20.96 -31.28 13.15
C HIS A 567 21.25 -31.56 14.64
N LEU A 568 20.81 -30.68 15.52
CA LEU A 568 20.92 -30.91 16.96
C LEU A 568 20.00 -32.04 17.43
N GLN A 569 18.74 -32.10 16.93
CA GLN A 569 17.78 -33.16 17.24
C GLN A 569 18.23 -34.53 16.68
N SER A 570 18.86 -34.54 15.52
CA SER A 570 19.41 -35.75 14.88
C SER A 570 20.78 -36.18 15.45
N GLY A 571 21.29 -35.50 16.47
CA GLY A 571 22.54 -35.88 17.15
C GLY A 571 23.83 -35.44 16.47
N ASP A 572 23.78 -34.44 15.56
CA ASP A 572 24.95 -33.87 14.90
C ASP A 572 25.22 -32.43 15.38
N PRO A 573 25.85 -32.25 16.58
CA PRO A 573 26.13 -30.92 17.12
C PRO A 573 27.20 -30.16 16.35
N ILE A 574 27.96 -30.83 15.46
CA ILE A 574 28.99 -30.16 14.65
C ILE A 574 28.31 -29.38 13.55
N LYS A 575 27.45 -30.03 12.77
CA LYS A 575 26.66 -29.35 11.74
C LYS A 575 25.67 -28.34 12.33
N ALA A 576 25.06 -28.66 13.48
CA ALA A 576 24.19 -27.72 14.19
C ALA A 576 24.92 -26.39 14.47
N ARG A 577 26.18 -26.47 14.96
CA ARG A 577 27.00 -25.29 15.24
C ARG A 577 27.28 -24.46 13.98
N GLU A 578 27.60 -25.08 12.85
CA GLU A 578 27.84 -24.40 11.58
C GLU A 578 26.60 -23.61 11.13
N TRP A 579 25.43 -24.20 11.22
CA TRP A 579 24.18 -23.56 10.83
C TRP A 579 23.76 -22.44 11.80
N PHE A 580 24.02 -22.57 13.10
CA PHE A 580 23.76 -21.46 14.05
C PHE A 580 24.71 -20.27 13.79
N LEU A 581 25.98 -20.52 13.49
CA LEU A 581 26.89 -19.46 13.08
C LEU A 581 26.42 -18.76 11.79
N ARG A 582 25.98 -19.52 10.80
CA ARG A 582 25.40 -18.97 9.58
C ARG A 582 24.17 -18.13 9.88
N SER A 583 23.28 -18.58 10.75
CA SER A 583 22.09 -17.82 11.18
C SER A 583 22.45 -16.47 11.82
N ILE A 584 23.53 -16.43 12.62
CA ILE A 584 24.05 -15.22 13.26
C ILE A 584 24.60 -14.25 12.21
N ASP A 585 25.37 -14.76 11.25
CA ASP A 585 26.01 -13.96 10.19
C ASP A 585 24.99 -13.36 9.20
N GLN A 586 23.83 -13.97 9.03
CA GLN A 586 22.77 -13.55 8.08
C GLN A 586 21.94 -12.33 8.54
N GLY A 587 22.24 -11.66 9.66
CA GLY A 587 21.46 -10.50 10.07
C GLY A 587 22.03 -9.75 11.28
N TYR A 588 21.59 -8.51 11.43
CA TYR A 588 21.91 -7.68 12.59
C TYR A 588 20.64 -7.03 13.17
N PRO A 589 20.41 -7.05 14.50
CA PRO A 589 21.23 -7.76 15.49
C PRO A 589 21.23 -9.28 15.24
N PRO A 590 22.23 -9.99 15.78
CA PRO A 590 22.29 -11.45 15.68
C PRO A 590 20.99 -12.11 16.15
N TYR A 591 20.68 -13.27 15.61
CA TYR A 591 19.48 -13.99 15.99
C TYR A 591 19.66 -14.64 17.36
N ALA A 592 19.09 -14.05 18.40
CA ALA A 592 19.28 -14.45 19.79
C ALA A 592 19.05 -15.95 20.11
N PRO A 593 18.06 -16.65 19.50
CA PRO A 593 17.96 -18.10 19.66
C PRO A 593 19.19 -18.85 19.17
N ALA A 594 19.77 -18.46 18.01
CA ALA A 594 20.96 -19.12 17.50
C ALA A 594 22.18 -18.92 18.42
N GLU A 595 22.37 -17.71 18.95
CA GLU A 595 23.42 -17.44 19.95
C GLU A 595 23.23 -18.28 21.22
N THR A 596 21.99 -18.48 21.64
CA THR A 596 21.70 -19.28 22.85
C THR A 596 22.05 -20.74 22.65
N TYR A 597 21.64 -21.35 21.54
CA TYR A 597 21.97 -22.74 21.24
C TYR A 597 23.46 -22.94 20.97
N LEU A 598 24.12 -21.98 20.34
CA LEU A 598 25.57 -22.00 20.13
C LEU A 598 26.32 -22.06 21.49
N ARG A 599 25.94 -21.20 22.42
CA ARG A 599 26.51 -21.22 23.78
C ARG A 599 26.30 -22.54 24.51
N LEU A 600 25.15 -23.18 24.35
CA LEU A 600 24.88 -24.50 24.93
C LEU A 600 25.83 -25.57 24.35
N ILE A 601 25.96 -25.65 23.02
CA ILE A 601 26.87 -26.60 22.35
C ILE A 601 28.33 -26.37 22.76
N ASP A 602 28.78 -25.11 22.82
CA ASP A 602 30.17 -24.77 23.15
C ASP A 602 30.49 -25.04 24.64
N ARG A 603 29.49 -24.90 25.54
CA ARG A 603 29.63 -25.25 26.97
C ARG A 603 29.80 -26.76 27.19
N ASP A 604 29.07 -27.58 26.45
CA ASP A 604 29.14 -29.05 26.55
C ASP A 604 30.46 -29.60 25.97
N ARG A 605 31.17 -28.80 25.14
CA ARG A 605 32.49 -29.13 24.55
C ARG A 605 33.66 -28.73 25.43
N THR A 606 33.48 -27.81 26.35
CA THR A 606 34.55 -27.47 27.34
C THR A 606 34.52 -28.54 28.41
N PRO A 607 35.56 -29.41 28.52
CA PRO A 607 35.66 -30.34 29.64
C PRO A 607 35.64 -29.48 30.91
N SER A 608 34.79 -29.85 31.88
CA SER A 608 34.90 -29.31 33.24
C SER A 608 36.33 -29.52 33.67
N SER A 609 37.17 -28.49 33.54
CA SER A 609 38.50 -28.48 34.16
C SER A 609 38.26 -28.67 35.64
N GLY A 610 38.64 -29.86 36.14
CA GLY A 610 38.33 -30.36 37.43
C GLY A 610 38.62 -29.37 38.56
N ARG A 611 37.70 -29.34 39.47
CA ARG A 611 37.97 -29.01 40.86
C ARG A 611 38.06 -30.29 41.64
#